data_ca133be3c4e01d18dc3bbead0b0831d0
#
_entry.id   ca133be3c4e01d18dc3bbead0b0831d0
#
_cell.length_a   1.000
_cell.length_b   1.000
_cell.length_c   1.000
_cell.angle_alpha   90.00
_cell.angle_beta   90.00
_cell.angle_gamma   90.00
#
_symmetry.space_group_name_H-M   'P 1'
#
loop_
_entity.id
_entity.type
_entity.pdbx_description
1 polymer ?
#
loop_
_entity_poly.entity_id
_entity_poly.type
_entity_poly.pdbx_seq_one_letter_code
_entity_poly.pdbx_strand_id
1 'polypeptide(L)'
;MMCIWKLLKNLISKMAKVIISFLGTGGYSDRESKCRGEYRETTYFIDNKEYINSFVSDVLFKHYEAEKIIYIGTLKSMWDVVYDTYVDTPNDEVWENIAESINSFNHQTDLSKGNDIIKSFDKTIICPILIRYGLNNQENEENIKQLFEIEKLLNSGDEILIDITHGFRSMPIVLVGVLNFIIENFKKKIKISKISYGMFEISHEMEGRTPIVDLDVLLELQANAKASHEFSEYGNAYIYSE
;
A
#
# COMPACT_ATOMS: atom_id res chain seq x y z
N MET A 1 -18.75 -37.62 -7.11
CA MET A 1 -18.76 -36.82 -5.88
C MET A 1 -17.48 -35.96 -5.68
N MET A 2 -16.30 -36.40 -6.16
CA MET A 2 -15.03 -35.63 -6.02
C MET A 2 -14.94 -34.35 -6.87
N CYS A 3 -15.70 -34.24 -7.97
CA CYS A 3 -15.66 -33.10 -8.88
C CYS A 3 -16.41 -31.85 -8.35
N ILE A 4 -17.51 -32.06 -7.62
CA ILE A 4 -18.32 -30.98 -7.07
C ILE A 4 -17.62 -30.29 -5.89
N TRP A 5 -16.85 -31.03 -5.08
CA TRP A 5 -16.05 -30.47 -3.98
C TRP A 5 -14.87 -29.61 -4.48
N LYS A 6 -14.28 -29.97 -5.62
CA LYS A 6 -13.25 -29.14 -6.28
C LYS A 6 -13.85 -27.85 -6.87
N LEU A 7 -15.06 -27.93 -7.45
CA LEU A 7 -15.80 -26.77 -7.95
C LEU A 7 -16.28 -25.86 -6.81
N LEU A 8 -16.74 -26.41 -5.70
CA LEU A 8 -17.13 -25.64 -4.52
C LEU A 8 -15.92 -24.99 -3.81
N LYS A 9 -14.74 -25.61 -3.81
CA LYS A 9 -13.52 -24.96 -3.31
C LYS A 9 -13.07 -23.78 -4.19
N ASN A 10 -13.34 -23.82 -5.50
CA ASN A 10 -13.06 -22.70 -6.41
C ASN A 10 -14.16 -21.61 -6.37
N LEU A 11 -15.32 -21.88 -5.79
CA LEU A 11 -16.43 -20.93 -5.62
C LEU A 11 -16.42 -20.22 -4.26
N ILE A 12 -15.66 -20.72 -3.29
CA ILE A 12 -15.30 -19.95 -2.11
C ILE A 12 -14.16 -19.05 -2.60
N SER A 13 -14.48 -17.83 -3.03
CA SER A 13 -13.51 -16.77 -3.26
C SER A 13 -12.58 -16.77 -2.04
N LYS A 14 -11.37 -17.26 -2.22
CA LYS A 14 -10.36 -17.23 -1.16
C LYS A 14 -10.19 -15.76 -0.83
N MET A 15 -10.46 -15.37 0.41
CA MET A 15 -10.24 -14.02 0.89
C MET A 15 -8.75 -13.73 0.72
N ALA A 16 -8.42 -12.87 -0.24
CA ALA A 16 -7.04 -12.48 -0.49
C ALA A 16 -6.65 -11.38 0.49
N LYS A 17 -5.43 -11.46 0.99
CA LYS A 17 -4.83 -10.34 1.73
C LYS A 17 -4.11 -9.45 0.75
N VAL A 18 -4.47 -8.17 0.73
CA VAL A 18 -3.92 -7.16 -0.16
C VAL A 18 -3.24 -6.09 0.68
N ILE A 19 -1.95 -5.88 0.44
CA ILE A 19 -1.23 -4.78 1.05
C ILE A 19 -1.40 -3.53 0.20
N ILE A 20 -1.69 -2.41 0.83
CA ILE A 20 -1.62 -1.08 0.21
C ILE A 20 -0.51 -0.33 0.91
N SER A 21 0.54 0.01 0.17
CA SER A 21 1.73 0.66 0.70
C SER A 21 2.08 1.90 -0.10
N PHE A 22 2.62 2.90 0.59
CA PHE A 22 3.17 4.08 -0.07
C PHE A 22 4.63 3.87 -0.43
N LEU A 23 4.98 4.28 -1.65
CA LEU A 23 6.35 4.21 -2.15
C LEU A 23 7.01 5.58 -2.10
N GLY A 24 8.03 5.71 -1.26
CA GLY A 24 8.82 6.95 -1.16
C GLY A 24 9.77 7.15 -2.33
N THR A 25 10.45 8.30 -2.34
CA THR A 25 11.42 8.65 -3.38
C THR A 25 12.83 8.12 -3.11
N GLY A 26 13.05 7.48 -1.97
CA GLY A 26 14.37 7.14 -1.46
C GLY A 26 15.18 8.36 -1.01
N GLY A 27 16.27 8.12 -0.29
CA GLY A 27 17.27 9.14 -0.01
C GLY A 27 18.34 9.17 -1.11
N TYR A 28 19.09 10.24 -1.24
CA TYR A 28 20.32 10.22 -2.02
C TYR A 28 21.43 9.61 -1.15
N SER A 29 22.09 8.57 -1.63
CA SER A 29 23.23 7.95 -0.91
C SER A 29 24.43 8.89 -0.86
N ASP A 30 24.56 9.74 -1.88
CA ASP A 30 25.58 10.78 -1.97
C ASP A 30 25.01 11.98 -2.74
N ARG A 31 25.11 13.16 -2.13
CA ARG A 31 24.65 14.42 -2.75
C ARG A 31 25.47 14.81 -3.99
N GLU A 32 26.73 14.36 -4.08
CA GLU A 32 27.62 14.68 -5.19
C GLU A 32 27.41 13.73 -6.38
N SER A 33 27.19 12.45 -6.14
CA SER A 33 27.04 11.43 -7.20
C SER A 33 25.67 11.43 -7.88
N LYS A 34 24.65 12.09 -7.30
CA LYS A 34 23.25 12.02 -7.72
C LYS A 34 22.69 10.57 -7.84
N CYS A 35 23.40 9.60 -7.27
CA CYS A 35 22.90 8.24 -7.18
C CYS A 35 21.72 8.20 -6.25
N ARG A 36 20.65 7.51 -6.65
CA ARG A 36 19.49 7.27 -5.79
C ARG A 36 19.94 6.41 -4.62
N GLY A 37 19.55 6.82 -3.41
CA GLY A 37 19.75 6.00 -2.24
C GLY A 37 18.74 4.86 -2.26
N GLU A 38 19.21 3.68 -1.92
CA GLU A 38 18.35 2.56 -1.60
C GLU A 38 17.65 2.81 -0.26
N TYR A 39 16.51 2.15 -0.01
CA TYR A 39 16.03 2.05 1.36
C TYR A 39 17.07 1.29 2.17
N ARG A 40 17.34 1.82 3.37
CA ARG A 40 18.28 1.18 4.27
C ARG A 40 17.71 -0.16 4.72
N GLU A 41 18.47 -1.23 4.53
CA GLU A 41 18.18 -2.52 5.14
C GLU A 41 18.21 -2.41 6.66
N THR A 42 17.22 -2.96 7.32
CA THR A 42 17.10 -3.03 8.76
C THR A 42 16.47 -4.35 9.20
N THR A 43 16.62 -4.67 10.48
CA THR A 43 15.90 -5.79 11.10
C THR A 43 14.54 -5.31 11.59
N TYR A 44 13.50 -5.62 10.83
CA TYR A 44 12.12 -5.38 11.26
C TYR A 44 11.67 -6.42 12.26
N PHE A 45 10.88 -5.99 13.24
CA PHE A 45 10.34 -6.84 14.29
C PHE A 45 8.80 -6.70 14.33
N ILE A 46 8.11 -7.84 14.19
CA ILE A 46 6.64 -7.93 14.22
C ILE A 46 6.23 -9.28 14.80
N ASP A 47 5.30 -9.32 15.75
CA ASP A 47 4.74 -10.53 16.37
C ASP A 47 5.83 -11.53 16.83
N ASN A 48 6.88 -11.04 17.51
CA ASN A 48 8.03 -11.81 17.96
C ASN A 48 8.84 -12.50 16.84
N LYS A 49 8.73 -12.03 15.59
CA LYS A 49 9.53 -12.47 14.46
C LYS A 49 10.39 -11.34 13.94
N GLU A 50 11.57 -11.68 13.46
CA GLU A 50 12.51 -10.74 12.86
C GLU A 50 12.63 -10.99 11.35
N TYR A 51 12.74 -9.90 10.59
CA TYR A 51 12.88 -9.89 9.14
C TYR A 51 13.95 -8.87 8.74
N ILE A 52 14.98 -9.31 8.03
CA ILE A 52 15.97 -8.40 7.46
C ILE A 52 15.44 -7.98 6.08
N ASN A 53 15.16 -6.70 5.89
CA ASN A 53 14.62 -6.18 4.65
C ASN A 53 14.82 -4.66 4.54
N SER A 54 14.66 -4.14 3.32
CA SER A 54 14.62 -2.71 3.02
C SER A 54 13.20 -2.16 2.94
N PHE A 55 12.18 -3.03 2.72
CA PHE A 55 10.78 -2.63 2.57
C PHE A 55 9.89 -3.22 3.66
N VAL A 56 9.18 -2.36 4.39
CA VAL A 56 8.13 -2.78 5.34
C VAL A 56 7.04 -3.56 4.61
N SER A 57 6.61 -3.11 3.45
CA SER A 57 5.58 -3.78 2.64
C SER A 57 5.95 -5.21 2.28
N ASP A 58 7.22 -5.51 2.00
CA ASP A 58 7.68 -6.88 1.74
C ASP A 58 7.70 -7.74 3.02
N VAL A 59 8.05 -7.13 4.15
CA VAL A 59 7.92 -7.82 5.45
C VAL A 59 6.47 -8.20 5.73
N LEU A 60 5.54 -7.24 5.55
CA LEU A 60 4.11 -7.49 5.74
C LEU A 60 3.57 -8.52 4.73
N PHE A 61 4.04 -8.45 3.48
CA PHE A 61 3.66 -9.40 2.43
C PHE A 61 4.00 -10.85 2.84
N LYS A 62 5.22 -11.06 3.32
CA LYS A 62 5.69 -12.38 3.80
C LYS A 62 5.03 -12.77 5.12
N HIS A 63 4.92 -11.85 6.08
CA HIS A 63 4.40 -12.13 7.41
C HIS A 63 2.92 -12.53 7.39
N TYR A 64 2.11 -11.81 6.62
CA TYR A 64 0.67 -12.06 6.51
C TYR A 64 0.28 -12.99 5.36
N GLU A 65 1.26 -13.50 4.59
CA GLU A 65 1.03 -14.32 3.39
C GLU A 65 0.06 -13.62 2.42
N ALA A 66 0.32 -12.35 2.14
CA ALA A 66 -0.49 -11.57 1.23
C ALA A 66 -0.31 -12.03 -0.22
N GLU A 67 -1.30 -11.79 -1.07
CA GLU A 67 -1.30 -12.22 -2.46
C GLU A 67 -0.96 -11.08 -3.43
N LYS A 68 -1.09 -9.82 -2.97
CA LYS A 68 -0.92 -8.63 -3.80
C LYS A 68 -0.43 -7.44 -2.98
N ILE A 69 0.36 -6.59 -3.63
CA ILE A 69 0.74 -5.27 -3.12
C ILE A 69 0.27 -4.20 -4.11
N ILE A 70 -0.49 -3.24 -3.62
CA ILE A 70 -0.83 -2.01 -4.33
C ILE A 70 0.13 -0.94 -3.84
N TYR A 71 1.07 -0.54 -4.69
CA TYR A 71 1.98 0.55 -4.38
C TYR A 71 1.45 1.88 -4.87
N ILE A 72 1.37 2.85 -3.99
CA ILE A 72 0.98 4.23 -4.28
C ILE A 72 2.24 5.10 -4.23
N GLY A 73 2.60 5.71 -5.34
CA GLY A 73 3.80 6.54 -5.41
C GLY A 73 3.71 7.65 -6.44
N THR A 74 4.61 8.63 -6.34
CA THR A 74 4.77 9.65 -7.37
C THR A 74 5.61 9.11 -8.53
N LEU A 75 5.70 9.87 -9.62
CA LEU A 75 6.60 9.53 -10.73
C LEU A 75 8.07 9.40 -10.29
N LYS A 76 8.46 10.04 -9.18
CA LYS A 76 9.82 9.99 -8.63
C LYS A 76 10.02 8.94 -7.54
N SER A 77 9.02 8.14 -7.25
CA SER A 77 9.17 7.06 -6.28
C SER A 77 10.08 5.95 -6.81
N MET A 78 10.53 5.07 -5.92
CA MET A 78 11.54 4.03 -6.19
C MET A 78 10.97 2.84 -6.98
N TRP A 79 10.37 3.12 -8.15
CA TRP A 79 9.77 2.10 -9.02
C TRP A 79 10.80 1.14 -9.62
N ASP A 80 12.01 1.62 -9.86
CA ASP A 80 13.16 0.85 -10.30
C ASP A 80 13.54 -0.24 -9.28
N VAL A 81 13.54 0.11 -7.99
CA VAL A 81 13.85 -0.85 -6.91
C VAL A 81 12.71 -1.84 -6.74
N VAL A 82 11.44 -1.40 -6.83
CA VAL A 82 10.28 -2.32 -6.79
C VAL A 82 10.34 -3.28 -7.98
N TYR A 83 10.71 -2.81 -9.17
CA TYR A 83 10.85 -3.65 -10.36
C TYR A 83 11.90 -4.74 -10.13
N ASP A 84 13.09 -4.38 -9.66
CA ASP A 84 14.17 -5.33 -9.37
C ASP A 84 13.79 -6.35 -8.26
N THR A 85 13.04 -5.89 -7.26
CA THR A 85 12.66 -6.74 -6.11
C THR A 85 11.61 -7.80 -6.46
N TYR A 86 10.65 -7.50 -7.33
CA TYR A 86 9.45 -8.33 -7.51
C TYR A 86 9.29 -8.95 -8.90
N VAL A 87 10.16 -8.63 -9.84
CA VAL A 87 10.16 -9.28 -11.16
C VAL A 87 11.11 -10.47 -11.13
N ASP A 88 10.61 -11.67 -11.34
CA ASP A 88 11.39 -12.92 -11.23
C ASP A 88 12.66 -12.94 -12.10
N THR A 89 12.60 -12.31 -13.26
CA THR A 89 13.73 -12.18 -14.19
C THR A 89 13.79 -10.74 -14.69
N PRO A 90 14.31 -9.81 -13.89
CA PRO A 90 14.36 -8.42 -14.27
C PRO A 90 15.22 -8.24 -15.52
N ASN A 91 14.76 -7.39 -16.44
CA ASN A 91 15.45 -7.02 -17.65
C ASN A 91 16.20 -5.72 -17.40
N ASP A 92 17.53 -5.74 -17.56
CA ASP A 92 18.40 -4.58 -17.28
C ASP A 92 17.98 -3.35 -18.11
N GLU A 93 17.62 -3.53 -19.39
CA GLU A 93 17.19 -2.43 -20.26
C GLU A 93 15.87 -1.79 -19.73
N VAL A 94 14.93 -2.61 -19.26
CA VAL A 94 13.68 -2.09 -18.67
C VAL A 94 13.96 -1.37 -17.36
N TRP A 95 14.82 -1.93 -16.52
CA TRP A 95 15.23 -1.30 -15.27
C TRP A 95 15.92 0.05 -15.50
N GLU A 96 16.88 0.10 -16.44
CA GLU A 96 17.57 1.35 -16.83
C GLU A 96 16.58 2.40 -17.34
N ASN A 97 15.63 2.01 -18.22
CA ASN A 97 14.61 2.91 -18.75
C ASN A 97 13.71 3.48 -17.63
N ILE A 98 13.34 2.66 -16.64
CA ILE A 98 12.58 3.12 -15.47
C ILE A 98 13.43 4.12 -14.68
N ALA A 99 14.66 3.80 -14.36
CA ALA A 99 15.56 4.64 -13.56
C ALA A 99 15.84 5.99 -14.26
N GLU A 100 16.11 5.99 -15.56
CA GLU A 100 16.30 7.21 -16.36
C GLU A 100 15.03 8.07 -16.39
N SER A 101 13.88 7.45 -16.59
CA SER A 101 12.59 8.13 -16.58
C SER A 101 12.35 8.84 -15.25
N ILE A 102 12.54 8.13 -14.13
CA ILE A 102 12.37 8.69 -12.79
C ILE A 102 13.31 9.88 -12.57
N ASN A 103 14.56 9.79 -13.04
CA ASN A 103 15.53 10.89 -12.91
C ASN A 103 15.13 12.13 -13.71
N SER A 104 14.49 11.95 -14.88
CA SER A 104 14.03 13.02 -15.74
C SER A 104 12.77 13.74 -15.22
N PHE A 105 11.97 13.09 -14.39
CA PHE A 105 10.69 13.61 -13.88
C PHE A 105 10.88 14.70 -12.81
N ASN A 106 9.90 15.58 -12.73
CA ASN A 106 9.79 16.59 -11.68
C ASN A 106 8.30 16.71 -11.23
N HIS A 107 8.04 17.62 -10.30
CA HIS A 107 6.68 17.80 -9.75
C HIS A 107 5.65 18.30 -10.76
N GLN A 108 6.05 18.86 -11.89
CA GLN A 108 5.19 19.36 -12.97
C GLN A 108 4.96 18.31 -14.08
N THR A 109 5.73 17.23 -14.08
CA THR A 109 5.62 16.17 -15.09
C THR A 109 4.23 15.54 -15.06
N ASP A 110 3.59 15.40 -16.22
CA ASP A 110 2.28 14.77 -16.32
C ASP A 110 2.31 13.29 -15.96
N LEU A 111 1.30 12.80 -15.22
CA LEU A 111 1.26 11.41 -14.74
C LEU A 111 1.26 10.39 -15.89
N SER A 112 0.75 10.76 -17.08
CA SER A 112 0.76 9.87 -18.24
C SER A 112 2.17 9.47 -18.70
N LYS A 113 3.19 10.24 -18.34
CA LYS A 113 4.60 9.89 -18.61
C LYS A 113 5.07 8.68 -17.82
N GLY A 114 4.39 8.30 -16.74
CA GLY A 114 4.65 7.09 -15.98
C GLY A 114 3.95 5.83 -16.51
N ASN A 115 3.28 5.90 -17.66
CA ASN A 115 2.56 4.74 -18.20
C ASN A 115 3.48 3.54 -18.47
N ASP A 116 4.74 3.78 -18.86
CA ASP A 116 5.68 2.70 -19.13
C ASP A 116 6.16 2.05 -17.83
N ILE A 117 6.27 2.82 -16.74
CA ILE A 117 6.48 2.27 -15.39
C ILE A 117 5.33 1.33 -15.03
N ILE A 118 4.07 1.78 -15.19
CA ILE A 118 2.90 0.95 -14.85
C ILE A 118 2.85 -0.34 -15.69
N LYS A 119 3.26 -0.28 -16.95
CA LYS A 119 3.24 -1.44 -17.86
C LYS A 119 4.36 -2.45 -17.58
N SER A 120 5.44 -2.03 -16.93
CA SER A 120 6.57 -2.92 -16.64
C SER A 120 6.26 -3.96 -15.55
N PHE A 121 5.18 -3.76 -14.77
CA PHE A 121 4.78 -4.68 -13.72
C PHE A 121 3.72 -5.67 -14.17
N ASP A 122 3.89 -6.93 -13.74
CA ASP A 122 2.80 -7.91 -13.73
C ASP A 122 1.82 -7.54 -12.61
N LYS A 123 0.63 -7.08 -13.00
CA LYS A 123 -0.42 -6.62 -12.08
C LYS A 123 -1.07 -7.74 -11.26
N THR A 124 -0.60 -8.97 -11.36
CA THR A 124 -1.09 -10.05 -10.49
C THR A 124 -0.57 -9.91 -9.07
N ILE A 125 0.68 -9.49 -8.91
CA ILE A 125 1.34 -9.33 -7.61
C ILE A 125 1.52 -7.85 -7.28
N ILE A 126 2.09 -7.05 -8.18
CA ILE A 126 2.39 -5.64 -7.95
C ILE A 126 1.49 -4.75 -8.80
N CYS A 127 0.72 -3.90 -8.14
CA CYS A 127 -0.22 -2.97 -8.77
C CYS A 127 0.22 -1.53 -8.49
N PRO A 128 0.93 -0.85 -9.41
CA PRO A 128 1.33 0.54 -9.21
C PRO A 128 0.15 1.50 -9.43
N ILE A 129 0.05 2.51 -8.56
CA ILE A 129 -0.84 3.67 -8.68
C ILE A 129 0.02 4.91 -8.59
N LEU A 130 -0.02 5.72 -9.64
CA LEU A 130 0.72 6.98 -9.68
C LEU A 130 -0.13 8.13 -9.15
N ILE A 131 0.48 8.95 -8.29
CA ILE A 131 -0.14 10.14 -7.70
C ILE A 131 0.74 11.37 -7.89
N ARG A 132 0.12 12.55 -7.77
CA ARG A 132 0.82 13.85 -7.65
C ARG A 132 1.35 14.04 -6.24
N TYR A 133 2.17 15.07 -6.07
CA TYR A 133 2.68 15.47 -4.74
C TYR A 133 1.60 16.01 -3.80
N GLY A 134 0.48 16.50 -4.36
CA GLY A 134 -0.61 17.10 -3.56
C GLY A 134 -0.32 18.52 -3.11
N LEU A 135 0.36 19.30 -3.95
CA LEU A 135 0.78 20.66 -3.63
C LEU A 135 -0.38 21.67 -3.59
N ASN A 136 -1.51 21.33 -4.18
CA ASN A 136 -2.70 22.17 -4.26
C ASN A 136 -3.97 21.32 -4.35
N ASN A 137 -5.13 21.97 -4.31
CA ASN A 137 -6.43 21.27 -4.33
C ASN A 137 -6.64 20.48 -5.63
N GLN A 138 -6.18 21.00 -6.78
CA GLN A 138 -6.33 20.30 -8.06
C GLN A 138 -5.54 18.97 -8.04
N GLU A 139 -4.30 18.98 -7.59
CA GLU A 139 -3.50 17.76 -7.47
C GLU A 139 -4.13 16.78 -6.46
N ASN A 140 -4.70 17.28 -5.37
CA ASN A 140 -5.39 16.43 -4.40
C ASN A 140 -6.64 15.79 -4.99
N GLU A 141 -7.41 16.51 -5.81
CA GLU A 141 -8.55 15.95 -6.53
C GLU A 141 -8.11 14.88 -7.56
N GLU A 142 -7.00 15.12 -8.27
CA GLU A 142 -6.41 14.14 -9.18
C GLU A 142 -5.97 12.89 -8.39
N ASN A 143 -5.31 13.06 -7.25
CA ASN A 143 -4.91 11.95 -6.38
C ASN A 143 -6.09 11.12 -5.90
N ILE A 144 -7.18 11.76 -5.48
CA ILE A 144 -8.40 11.05 -5.08
C ILE A 144 -8.94 10.21 -6.25
N LYS A 145 -8.96 10.75 -7.48
CA LYS A 145 -9.38 10.01 -8.68
C LYS A 145 -8.49 8.80 -8.94
N GLN A 146 -7.17 8.96 -8.81
CA GLN A 146 -6.21 7.85 -8.95
C GLN A 146 -6.42 6.77 -7.87
N LEU A 147 -6.66 7.17 -6.63
CA LEU A 147 -6.89 6.23 -5.53
C LEU A 147 -8.21 5.46 -5.69
N PHE A 148 -9.23 5.99 -6.37
CA PHE A 148 -10.43 5.23 -6.69
C PHE A 148 -10.17 4.05 -7.64
N GLU A 149 -9.06 4.03 -8.38
CA GLU A 149 -8.67 2.86 -9.19
C GLU A 149 -8.40 1.62 -8.34
N ILE A 150 -8.13 1.79 -7.03
CA ILE A 150 -7.99 0.69 -6.06
C ILE A 150 -9.23 -0.20 -6.08
N GLU A 151 -10.42 0.37 -6.26
CA GLU A 151 -11.67 -0.40 -6.33
C GLU A 151 -11.61 -1.49 -7.40
N LYS A 152 -11.02 -1.21 -8.55
CA LYS A 152 -10.89 -2.17 -9.67
C LYS A 152 -9.87 -3.28 -9.40
N LEU A 153 -8.94 -3.05 -8.47
CA LEU A 153 -7.87 -3.97 -8.10
C LEU A 153 -8.28 -4.92 -6.97
N LEU A 154 -9.39 -4.64 -6.27
CA LEU A 154 -9.88 -5.40 -5.15
C LEU A 154 -11.06 -6.29 -5.55
N ASN A 155 -11.14 -7.46 -4.94
CA ASN A 155 -12.25 -8.39 -5.08
C ASN A 155 -13.13 -8.37 -3.83
N SER A 156 -14.36 -8.86 -3.98
CA SER A 156 -15.24 -9.02 -2.81
C SER A 156 -14.69 -10.09 -1.88
N GLY A 157 -14.52 -9.73 -0.62
CA GLY A 157 -13.96 -10.58 0.43
C GLY A 157 -12.48 -10.29 0.72
N ASP A 158 -11.83 -9.42 -0.03
CA ASP A 158 -10.43 -9.07 0.22
C ASP A 158 -10.25 -8.38 1.58
N GLU A 159 -9.18 -8.75 2.27
CA GLU A 159 -8.68 -8.08 3.47
C GLU A 159 -7.55 -7.11 3.11
N ILE A 160 -7.72 -5.85 3.49
CA ILE A 160 -6.73 -4.81 3.23
C ILE A 160 -5.83 -4.62 4.45
N LEU A 161 -4.52 -4.65 4.23
CA LEU A 161 -3.50 -4.25 5.18
C LEU A 161 -2.83 -2.97 4.65
N ILE A 162 -2.84 -1.90 5.42
CA ILE A 162 -2.28 -0.61 5.00
C ILE A 162 -0.92 -0.42 5.66
N ASP A 163 0.11 -0.16 4.86
CA ASP A 163 1.42 0.28 5.32
C ASP A 163 1.56 1.79 5.09
N ILE A 164 1.74 2.53 6.19
CA ILE A 164 1.90 3.99 6.16
C ILE A 164 3.34 4.46 6.42
N THR A 165 4.30 3.55 6.37
CA THR A 165 5.70 3.84 6.75
C THR A 165 6.34 4.87 5.81
N HIS A 166 6.11 4.74 4.52
CA HIS A 166 6.69 5.61 3.51
C HIS A 166 5.61 6.45 2.81
N GLY A 167 5.98 7.62 2.34
CA GLY A 167 5.08 8.49 1.60
C GLY A 167 4.80 9.83 2.28
N PHE A 168 3.98 10.64 1.64
CA PHE A 168 3.61 11.95 2.18
C PHE A 168 2.63 11.82 3.32
N ARG A 169 2.87 12.53 4.41
CA ARG A 169 2.09 12.44 5.67
C ARG A 169 0.59 12.65 5.49
N SER A 170 0.15 13.41 4.49
CA SER A 170 -1.26 13.64 4.17
C SER A 170 -1.93 12.45 3.48
N MET A 171 -1.18 11.66 2.70
CA MET A 171 -1.73 10.63 1.83
C MET A 171 -2.40 9.46 2.56
N PRO A 172 -1.89 8.97 3.72
CA PRO A 172 -2.61 7.96 4.48
C PRO A 172 -4.01 8.38 4.91
N ILE A 173 -4.21 9.66 5.26
CA ILE A 173 -5.52 10.21 5.64
C ILE A 173 -6.48 10.18 4.45
N VAL A 174 -5.99 10.62 3.28
CA VAL A 174 -6.78 10.60 2.03
C VAL A 174 -7.12 9.16 1.63
N LEU A 175 -6.15 8.24 1.71
CA LEU A 175 -6.35 6.82 1.39
C LEU A 175 -7.45 6.19 2.25
N VAL A 176 -7.39 6.38 3.57
CA VAL A 176 -8.40 5.84 4.50
C VAL A 176 -9.78 6.41 4.17
N GLY A 177 -9.87 7.71 3.83
CA GLY A 177 -11.12 8.32 3.38
C GLY A 177 -11.67 7.69 2.11
N VAL A 178 -10.82 7.47 1.10
CA VAL A 178 -11.21 6.81 -0.18
C VAL A 178 -11.62 5.35 0.06
N LEU A 179 -10.87 4.60 0.87
CA LEU A 179 -11.21 3.20 1.16
C LEU A 179 -12.53 3.08 1.92
N ASN A 180 -12.77 3.92 2.91
CA ASN A 180 -14.06 3.97 3.60
C ASN A 180 -15.21 4.27 2.64
N PHE A 181 -15.01 5.23 1.70
CA PHE A 181 -16.02 5.52 0.67
C PHE A 181 -16.26 4.29 -0.24
N ILE A 182 -15.20 3.58 -0.65
CA ILE A 182 -15.31 2.35 -1.46
C ILE A 182 -16.09 1.28 -0.69
N ILE A 183 -15.75 1.04 0.57
CA ILE A 183 -16.41 0.02 1.41
C ILE A 183 -17.89 0.31 1.57
N GLU A 184 -18.26 1.55 1.79
CA GLU A 184 -19.66 1.94 2.03
C GLU A 184 -20.52 1.93 0.76
N ASN A 185 -19.96 2.32 -0.38
CA ASN A 185 -20.73 2.60 -1.59
C ASN A 185 -20.65 1.51 -2.66
N PHE A 186 -19.63 0.68 -2.64
CA PHE A 186 -19.51 -0.42 -3.58
C PHE A 186 -19.94 -1.72 -2.92
N LYS A 187 -20.66 -2.58 -3.65
CA LYS A 187 -21.20 -3.86 -3.13
C LYS A 187 -20.12 -4.93 -2.90
N LYS A 188 -18.90 -4.55 -2.61
CA LYS A 188 -17.79 -5.45 -2.31
C LYS A 188 -17.64 -5.58 -0.79
N LYS A 189 -17.64 -6.82 -0.29
CA LYS A 189 -17.39 -7.10 1.13
C LYS A 189 -15.88 -7.02 1.39
N ILE A 190 -15.34 -5.82 1.42
CA ILE A 190 -13.93 -5.53 1.68
C ILE A 190 -13.80 -5.06 3.12
N LYS A 191 -12.71 -5.45 3.78
CA LYS A 191 -12.42 -5.04 5.16
C LYS A 191 -10.98 -4.49 5.24
N ILE A 192 -10.82 -3.34 5.87
CA ILE A 192 -9.49 -2.90 6.35
C ILE A 192 -9.25 -3.66 7.64
N SER A 193 -8.26 -4.55 7.65
CA SER A 193 -7.96 -5.41 8.80
C SER A 193 -6.78 -4.90 9.63
N LYS A 194 -5.86 -4.17 9.02
CA LYS A 194 -4.68 -3.63 9.71
C LYS A 194 -4.21 -2.31 9.10
N ILE A 195 -3.65 -1.46 9.98
CA ILE A 195 -2.84 -0.30 9.61
C ILE A 195 -1.52 -0.45 10.34
N SER A 196 -0.42 -0.55 9.60
CA SER A 196 0.91 -0.81 10.15
C SER A 196 1.88 0.33 9.84
N TYR A 197 2.81 0.57 10.76
CA TYR A 197 3.85 1.57 10.64
C TYR A 197 5.19 1.02 11.12
N GLY A 198 6.21 1.07 10.26
CA GLY A 198 7.59 0.75 10.61
C GLY A 198 8.26 1.93 11.32
N MET A 199 8.45 1.82 12.62
CA MET A 199 8.91 2.91 13.47
C MET A 199 10.44 2.98 13.50
N PHE A 200 11.04 3.54 12.45
CA PHE A 200 12.50 3.72 12.35
C PHE A 200 13.08 4.63 13.43
N GLU A 201 12.29 5.57 13.92
CA GLU A 201 12.72 6.62 14.83
C GLU A 201 13.29 6.07 16.14
N ILE A 202 12.79 4.93 16.58
CA ILE A 202 13.25 4.32 17.83
C ILE A 202 14.23 3.16 17.64
N SER A 203 14.63 2.85 16.43
CA SER A 203 15.50 1.70 16.14
C SER A 203 16.82 1.74 16.89
N HIS A 204 17.38 2.94 17.11
CA HIS A 204 18.60 3.12 17.90
C HIS A 204 18.43 2.78 19.40
N GLU A 205 17.22 2.91 19.94
CA GLU A 205 16.89 2.54 21.31
C GLU A 205 16.55 1.04 21.44
N MET A 206 16.31 0.38 20.29
CA MET A 206 15.96 -1.03 20.20
C MET A 206 17.10 -1.89 19.59
N GLU A 207 18.34 -1.54 19.88
CA GLU A 207 19.52 -2.30 19.44
C GLU A 207 19.60 -2.48 17.91
N GLY A 208 19.15 -1.48 17.16
CA GLY A 208 19.13 -1.49 15.69
C GLY A 208 17.90 -2.19 15.07
N ARG A 209 16.97 -2.69 15.87
CA ARG A 209 15.72 -3.29 15.39
C ARG A 209 14.65 -2.22 15.17
N THR A 210 13.90 -2.35 14.09
CA THR A 210 12.80 -1.45 13.75
C THR A 210 11.47 -2.17 14.01
N PRO A 211 10.71 -1.80 15.04
CA PRO A 211 9.41 -2.40 15.27
C PRO A 211 8.42 -1.99 14.19
N ILE A 212 7.60 -2.94 13.74
CA ILE A 212 6.38 -2.65 12.99
C ILE A 212 5.24 -2.64 13.99
N VAL A 213 4.61 -1.49 14.14
CA VAL A 213 3.50 -1.28 15.09
C VAL A 213 2.17 -1.25 14.36
N ASP A 214 1.17 -1.86 14.96
CA ASP A 214 -0.21 -1.83 14.48
C ASP A 214 -0.95 -0.62 15.05
N LEU A 215 -1.70 0.06 14.20
CA LEU A 215 -2.56 1.19 14.53
C LEU A 215 -4.04 0.80 14.46
N ASP A 216 -4.35 -0.45 14.70
CA ASP A 216 -5.71 -1.02 14.58
C ASP A 216 -6.73 -0.32 15.50
N VAL A 217 -6.25 0.27 16.61
CA VAL A 217 -7.07 1.11 17.49
C VAL A 217 -7.79 2.24 16.74
N LEU A 218 -7.24 2.72 15.62
CA LEU A 218 -7.89 3.73 14.78
C LEU A 218 -9.11 3.16 14.07
N LEU A 219 -9.05 1.89 13.64
CA LEU A 219 -10.17 1.20 13.00
C LEU A 219 -11.29 0.96 14.01
N GLU A 220 -10.94 0.54 15.22
CA GLU A 220 -11.90 0.37 16.32
C GLU A 220 -12.57 1.69 16.70
N LEU A 221 -11.79 2.78 16.79
CA LEU A 221 -12.32 4.10 17.07
C LEU A 221 -13.33 4.56 16.00
N GLN A 222 -13.01 4.35 14.72
CA GLN A 222 -13.91 4.69 13.61
C GLN A 222 -15.19 3.85 13.64
N ALA A 223 -15.09 2.55 13.88
CA ALA A 223 -16.24 1.66 13.99
C ALA A 223 -17.17 2.08 15.14
N ASN A 224 -16.59 2.36 16.31
CA ASN A 224 -17.33 2.82 17.49
C ASN A 224 -17.99 4.19 17.25
N ALA A 225 -17.31 5.14 16.62
CA ALA A 225 -17.88 6.44 16.28
C ALA A 225 -19.08 6.31 15.35
N LYS A 226 -18.97 5.45 14.31
CA LYS A 226 -20.06 5.17 13.39
C LYS A 226 -21.24 4.53 14.10
N ALA A 227 -21.01 3.49 14.91
CA ALA A 227 -22.04 2.81 15.67
C ALA A 227 -22.78 3.76 16.64
N SER A 228 -22.03 4.62 17.33
CA SER A 228 -22.60 5.64 18.24
C SER A 228 -23.48 6.65 17.49
N HIS A 229 -23.03 7.10 16.32
CA HIS A 229 -23.79 8.02 15.48
C HIS A 229 -25.09 7.40 15.01
N GLU A 230 -25.06 6.18 14.46
CA GLU A 230 -26.25 5.49 13.97
C GLU A 230 -27.26 5.20 15.13
N PHE A 231 -26.74 4.86 16.31
CA PHE A 231 -27.60 4.69 17.48
C PHE A 231 -28.28 6.00 17.90
N SER A 232 -27.52 7.09 17.94
CA SER A 232 -28.05 8.41 18.34
C SER A 232 -29.08 8.97 17.35
N GLU A 233 -28.82 8.82 16.05
CA GLU A 233 -29.67 9.44 15.01
C GLU A 233 -30.88 8.56 14.63
N TYR A 234 -30.70 7.24 14.62
CA TYR A 234 -31.69 6.31 14.07
C TYR A 234 -32.19 5.25 15.06
N GLY A 235 -31.64 5.20 16.29
CA GLY A 235 -31.95 4.15 17.29
C GLY A 235 -31.49 2.77 16.85
N ASN A 236 -30.55 2.66 15.89
CA ASN A 236 -30.08 1.40 15.33
C ASN A 236 -28.92 0.84 16.15
N ALA A 237 -29.16 -0.26 16.88
CA ALA A 237 -28.16 -0.91 17.72
C ALA A 237 -27.48 -2.13 17.06
N TYR A 238 -27.80 -2.47 15.81
CA TYR A 238 -27.29 -3.69 15.16
C TYR A 238 -25.77 -3.71 14.99
N ILE A 239 -25.12 -2.55 14.90
CA ILE A 239 -23.66 -2.46 14.72
C ILE A 239 -22.90 -2.83 16.00
N TYR A 240 -23.53 -2.80 17.17
CA TYR A 240 -22.93 -3.24 18.42
C TYR A 240 -22.97 -4.76 18.65
N SER A 241 -23.60 -5.52 17.77
CA SER A 241 -23.85 -6.96 17.92
C SER A 241 -22.94 -7.85 17.06
N GLU A 242 -22.05 -7.28 16.25
CA GLU A 242 -21.03 -7.97 15.47
C GLU A 242 -19.64 -7.75 16.09
#